data_3d9a58a2aa1afb14164968da0d6a6a9c
#
_entry.id   3d9a58a2aa1afb14164968da0d6a6a9c
#
_cell.length_a   1.000
_cell.length_b   1.000
_cell.length_c   1.000
_cell.angle_alpha   90.00
_cell.angle_beta   90.00
_cell.angle_gamma   90.00
#
_symmetry.space_group_name_H-M   'P 1'
#
loop_
_entity.id
_entity.type
_entity.pdbx_description
1 polymer ?
#
loop_
_entity_poly.entity_id
_entity_poly.type
_entity_poly.pdbx_seq_one_letter_code
_entity_poly.pdbx_strand_id
1 'polypeptide(L)'
;MLQKIQAPKSLSKVLALAFLLFCLLSPFTVKAQQLRIACIGNSITFGARLDKPDIESYPAVLAEMLKTNDYLNYEIKNLGIGGATILRFGTPNLWRLLDSLPGFVPDIVVIKAGTNETVGKPRLNWEHIDEFEKDYSDYIAEIRKVNPNCKIVICSPLDMVIQTEELSPERITDLTGRRPRIWELRKRIKKIASTENTYFLDLTSPFKGKANLMTKKDGVHPNKDGYQYLASLVYDYLVKRKIVVK
;
A
#
# COMPACT_ATOMS: atom_id res chain seq x y z
N MET A 1 -67.93 -33.91 -22.76
CA MET A 1 -67.70 -32.60 -23.34
C MET A 1 -67.11 -31.68 -22.29
N LEU A 2 -65.81 -31.49 -22.27
CA LEU A 2 -65.16 -30.59 -21.31
C LEU A 2 -64.97 -29.22 -21.98
N GLN A 3 -65.70 -28.22 -21.51
CA GLN A 3 -65.54 -26.84 -21.95
C GLN A 3 -64.19 -26.29 -21.44
N LYS A 4 -63.32 -25.91 -22.38
CA LYS A 4 -62.06 -25.16 -22.07
C LYS A 4 -62.48 -23.72 -21.64
N ILE A 5 -62.32 -23.44 -20.35
CA ILE A 5 -62.43 -22.07 -19.83
C ILE A 5 -61.21 -21.30 -20.29
N GLN A 6 -61.35 -20.42 -21.26
CA GLN A 6 -60.31 -19.46 -21.66
C GLN A 6 -60.25 -18.31 -20.65
N ALA A 7 -59.10 -18.13 -20.02
CA ALA A 7 -58.88 -16.98 -19.16
C ALA A 7 -59.01 -15.67 -19.96
N PRO A 8 -59.59 -14.60 -19.37
CA PRO A 8 -59.84 -13.35 -20.08
C PRO A 8 -58.48 -12.65 -20.42
N LYS A 9 -58.34 -12.23 -21.67
CA LYS A 9 -57.12 -11.55 -22.18
C LYS A 9 -56.74 -10.27 -21.42
N SER A 10 -57.65 -9.69 -20.63
CA SER A 10 -57.41 -8.55 -19.74
C SER A 10 -56.55 -8.94 -18.51
N LEU A 11 -56.72 -10.16 -17.97
CA LEU A 11 -56.01 -10.64 -16.80
C LEU A 11 -54.50 -10.83 -17.08
N SER A 12 -54.16 -11.27 -18.28
CA SER A 12 -52.76 -11.45 -18.70
C SER A 12 -52.03 -10.09 -18.84
N LYS A 13 -52.70 -9.06 -19.32
CA LYS A 13 -52.13 -7.70 -19.42
C LYS A 13 -51.90 -7.05 -18.03
N VAL A 14 -52.84 -7.25 -17.10
CA VAL A 14 -52.74 -6.73 -15.73
C VAL A 14 -51.59 -7.44 -14.99
N LEU A 15 -51.46 -8.77 -15.13
CA LEU A 15 -50.35 -9.54 -14.55
C LEU A 15 -48.99 -9.15 -15.14
N ALA A 16 -48.90 -8.91 -16.45
CA ALA A 16 -47.68 -8.44 -17.11
C ALA A 16 -47.27 -7.02 -16.64
N LEU A 17 -48.28 -6.11 -16.48
CA LEU A 17 -48.01 -4.77 -15.98
C LEU A 17 -47.59 -4.78 -14.51
N ALA A 18 -48.20 -5.61 -13.66
CA ALA A 18 -47.83 -5.78 -12.27
C ALA A 18 -46.44 -6.39 -12.12
N PHE A 19 -46.06 -7.35 -12.97
CA PHE A 19 -44.70 -7.92 -12.99
C PHE A 19 -43.64 -6.88 -13.44
N LEU A 20 -43.98 -6.07 -14.45
CA LEU A 20 -43.11 -4.97 -14.90
C LEU A 20 -42.91 -3.91 -13.81
N LEU A 21 -43.97 -3.53 -13.10
CA LEU A 21 -43.91 -2.62 -11.97
C LEU A 21 -43.13 -3.21 -10.80
N PHE A 22 -43.25 -4.49 -10.51
CA PHE A 22 -42.47 -5.19 -9.48
C PHE A 22 -40.99 -5.22 -9.82
N CYS A 23 -40.62 -5.43 -11.08
CA CYS A 23 -39.22 -5.37 -11.53
C CYS A 23 -38.63 -3.93 -11.44
N LEU A 24 -39.47 -2.90 -11.68
CA LEU A 24 -39.07 -1.49 -11.57
C LEU A 24 -38.95 -1.00 -10.13
N LEU A 25 -39.68 -1.62 -9.20
CA LEU A 25 -39.72 -1.25 -7.78
C LEU A 25 -38.78 -2.10 -6.93
N SER A 26 -38.17 -3.16 -7.49
CA SER A 26 -37.14 -3.93 -6.79
C SER A 26 -35.90 -3.05 -6.61
N PRO A 27 -35.53 -2.68 -5.38
CA PRO A 27 -34.30 -1.96 -5.18
C PRO A 27 -33.14 -2.91 -5.56
N PHE A 28 -32.57 -2.72 -6.74
CA PHE A 28 -31.29 -3.32 -7.06
C PHE A 28 -30.26 -2.69 -6.12
N THR A 29 -30.11 -3.27 -4.94
CA THR A 29 -28.97 -2.96 -4.08
C THR A 29 -27.71 -3.49 -4.78
N VAL A 30 -27.13 -2.67 -5.65
CA VAL A 30 -25.77 -2.91 -6.11
C VAL A 30 -24.88 -2.75 -4.88
N LYS A 31 -24.54 -3.87 -4.25
CA LYS A 31 -23.55 -3.86 -3.18
C LYS A 31 -22.27 -3.34 -3.81
N ALA A 32 -21.85 -2.13 -3.43
CA ALA A 32 -20.60 -1.55 -3.93
C ALA A 32 -19.46 -2.57 -3.67
N GLN A 33 -18.72 -2.92 -4.72
CA GLN A 33 -17.62 -3.87 -4.62
C GLN A 33 -16.59 -3.31 -3.64
N GLN A 34 -16.23 -4.12 -2.65
CA GLN A 34 -15.17 -3.76 -1.71
C GLN A 34 -13.84 -3.73 -2.46
N LEU A 35 -13.19 -2.57 -2.49
CA LEU A 35 -11.87 -2.40 -3.09
C LEU A 35 -10.76 -2.77 -2.08
N ARG A 36 -9.72 -3.42 -2.55
CA ARG A 36 -8.68 -4.00 -1.72
C ARG A 36 -7.36 -3.26 -1.91
N ILE A 37 -6.79 -2.79 -0.79
CA ILE A 37 -5.50 -2.10 -0.77
C ILE A 37 -4.47 -3.00 -0.07
N ALA A 38 -3.42 -3.41 -0.78
CA ALA A 38 -2.28 -4.08 -0.20
C ALA A 38 -1.15 -3.09 0.10
N CYS A 39 -0.78 -2.94 1.37
CA CYS A 39 0.39 -2.18 1.78
C CYS A 39 1.58 -3.12 1.91
N ILE A 40 2.44 -3.15 0.90
CA ILE A 40 3.61 -4.02 0.81
C ILE A 40 4.86 -3.26 1.24
N GLY A 41 5.71 -3.86 2.07
CA GLY A 41 6.96 -3.22 2.45
C GLY A 41 7.73 -3.91 3.56
N ASN A 42 8.64 -3.16 4.15
CA ASN A 42 9.56 -3.65 5.17
C ASN A 42 9.01 -3.44 6.61
N SER A 43 9.94 -3.36 7.59
CA SER A 43 9.63 -3.13 9.02
C SER A 43 8.77 -1.88 9.26
N ILE A 44 8.89 -0.83 8.44
CA ILE A 44 8.08 0.38 8.60
C ILE A 44 6.63 0.12 8.15
N THR A 45 6.40 -0.70 7.14
CA THR A 45 5.04 -1.12 6.77
C THR A 45 4.45 -2.05 7.85
N PHE A 46 5.26 -2.97 8.37
CA PHE A 46 4.87 -3.84 9.48
C PHE A 46 4.41 -3.05 10.74
N GLY A 47 5.03 -1.91 11.02
CA GLY A 47 4.78 -1.11 12.23
C GLY A 47 5.81 -1.39 13.33
N ALA A 48 7.07 -1.66 12.94
CA ALA A 48 8.14 -1.93 13.92
C ALA A 48 8.35 -0.73 14.86
N ARG A 49 8.64 -1.04 16.13
CA ARG A 49 8.82 -0.10 17.24
C ARG A 49 7.52 0.49 17.80
N LEU A 50 6.37 0.08 17.32
CA LEU A 50 5.08 0.41 17.92
C LEU A 50 4.69 -0.64 18.96
N ASP A 51 3.98 -0.22 20.00
CA ASP A 51 3.45 -1.11 21.02
C ASP A 51 2.29 -1.96 20.48
N LYS A 52 1.48 -1.36 19.60
CA LYS A 52 0.28 -1.99 19.00
C LYS A 52 0.27 -1.83 17.48
N PRO A 53 1.12 -2.56 16.73
CA PRO A 53 1.23 -2.42 15.27
C PRO A 53 -0.09 -2.61 14.53
N ASP A 54 -0.97 -3.47 15.03
CA ASP A 54 -2.26 -3.78 14.40
C ASP A 54 -3.21 -2.58 14.32
N ILE A 55 -3.02 -1.57 15.15
CA ILE A 55 -3.84 -0.33 15.16
C ILE A 55 -3.02 0.95 14.98
N GLU A 56 -1.71 0.91 15.13
CA GLU A 56 -0.84 2.09 15.10
C GLU A 56 0.07 2.13 13.86
N SER A 57 0.22 1.03 13.12
CA SER A 57 0.97 1.03 11.86
C SER A 57 0.29 1.93 10.80
N TYR A 58 1.07 2.46 9.85
CA TYR A 58 0.48 3.35 8.86
C TYR A 58 -0.64 2.71 8.02
N PRO A 59 -0.62 1.39 7.70
CA PRO A 59 -1.76 0.76 7.02
C PRO A 59 -3.02 0.74 7.88
N ALA A 60 -2.90 0.50 9.19
CA ALA A 60 -4.03 0.50 10.11
C ALA A 60 -4.61 1.92 10.30
N VAL A 61 -3.75 2.92 10.49
CA VAL A 61 -4.16 4.33 10.57
C VAL A 61 -4.78 4.80 9.27
N LEU A 62 -4.24 4.40 8.10
CA LEU A 62 -4.82 4.69 6.79
C LEU A 62 -6.23 4.11 6.65
N ALA A 63 -6.46 2.89 7.12
CA ALA A 63 -7.79 2.27 7.12
C ALA A 63 -8.80 3.09 7.94
N GLU A 64 -8.40 3.54 9.14
CA GLU A 64 -9.25 4.38 9.98
C GLU A 64 -9.49 5.76 9.35
N MET A 65 -8.47 6.38 8.74
CA MET A 65 -8.62 7.66 8.04
C MET A 65 -9.60 7.55 6.85
N LEU A 66 -9.51 6.48 6.06
CA LEU A 66 -10.45 6.26 4.96
C LEU A 66 -11.88 6.10 5.49
N LYS A 67 -12.08 5.27 6.50
CA LYS A 67 -13.38 5.04 7.12
C LYS A 67 -13.98 6.32 7.71
N THR A 68 -13.21 7.09 8.47
CA THR A 68 -13.65 8.33 9.12
C THR A 68 -14.01 9.43 8.11
N ASN A 69 -13.46 9.38 6.90
CA ASN A 69 -13.75 10.32 5.82
C ASN A 69 -14.69 9.75 4.74
N ASP A 70 -15.55 8.79 5.11
CA ASP A 70 -16.62 8.19 4.28
C ASP A 70 -16.12 7.39 3.05
N TYR A 71 -14.90 6.91 3.07
CA TYR A 71 -14.40 5.91 2.11
C TYR A 71 -14.68 4.51 2.67
N LEU A 72 -15.94 4.07 2.64
CA LEU A 72 -16.40 2.90 3.40
C LEU A 72 -16.11 1.54 2.72
N ASN A 73 -15.81 1.55 1.42
CA ASN A 73 -15.71 0.33 0.61
C ASN A 73 -14.25 -0.15 0.43
N TYR A 74 -13.36 0.09 1.39
CA TYR A 74 -11.96 -0.32 1.29
C TYR A 74 -11.58 -1.31 2.38
N GLU A 75 -10.91 -2.40 1.96
CA GLU A 75 -10.21 -3.34 2.84
C GLU A 75 -8.71 -3.11 2.70
N ILE A 76 -8.00 -2.92 3.81
CA ILE A 76 -6.55 -2.71 3.79
C ILE A 76 -5.85 -3.90 4.43
N LYS A 77 -4.87 -4.47 3.72
CA LYS A 77 -4.00 -5.53 4.22
C LYS A 77 -2.59 -5.03 4.44
N ASN A 78 -2.09 -5.17 5.67
CA ASN A 78 -0.69 -4.91 5.98
C ASN A 78 0.15 -6.13 5.60
N LEU A 79 1.02 -5.97 4.62
CA LEU A 79 1.96 -6.97 4.12
C LEU A 79 3.41 -6.50 4.37
N GLY A 80 3.68 -6.00 5.57
CA GLY A 80 5.02 -5.60 6.01
C GLY A 80 5.84 -6.79 6.50
N ILE A 81 7.10 -6.88 6.09
CA ILE A 81 8.06 -7.89 6.58
C ILE A 81 9.29 -7.18 7.16
N GLY A 82 9.55 -7.38 8.45
CA GLY A 82 10.72 -6.82 9.12
C GLY A 82 12.03 -7.17 8.38
N GLY A 83 12.84 -6.15 8.08
CA GLY A 83 14.13 -6.33 7.40
C GLY A 83 14.08 -6.65 5.90
N ALA A 84 12.89 -6.79 5.29
CA ALA A 84 12.79 -7.20 3.89
C ALA A 84 13.29 -6.12 2.92
N THR A 85 13.83 -6.60 1.79
CA THR A 85 14.25 -5.81 0.62
C THR A 85 13.40 -6.19 -0.60
N ILE A 86 13.43 -5.36 -1.63
CA ILE A 86 12.88 -5.71 -2.95
C ILE A 86 13.89 -6.52 -3.77
N LEU A 87 15.19 -6.43 -3.44
CA LEU A 87 16.24 -7.22 -4.07
C LEU A 87 15.99 -8.73 -3.86
N ARG A 88 16.06 -9.52 -4.91
CA ARG A 88 15.97 -10.99 -4.83
C ARG A 88 17.10 -11.59 -4.00
N PHE A 89 18.28 -11.00 -4.09
CA PHE A 89 19.43 -11.38 -3.29
C PHE A 89 19.19 -11.27 -1.79
N GLY A 90 18.48 -10.23 -1.34
CA GLY A 90 18.31 -9.93 0.09
C GLY A 90 17.45 -10.95 0.84
N THR A 91 17.81 -11.18 2.11
CA THR A 91 17.02 -12.05 2.99
C THR A 91 16.76 -11.35 4.33
N PRO A 92 15.47 -11.26 4.78
CA PRO A 92 14.26 -11.59 4.02
C PRO A 92 14.04 -10.63 2.84
N ASN A 93 13.20 -11.04 1.89
CA ASN A 93 12.79 -10.20 0.77
C ASN A 93 11.26 -10.18 0.60
N LEU A 94 10.76 -9.26 -0.23
CA LEU A 94 9.33 -9.07 -0.45
C LEU A 94 8.72 -10.11 -1.41
N TRP A 95 9.54 -10.84 -2.17
CA TRP A 95 9.09 -11.79 -3.19
C TRP A 95 8.19 -12.90 -2.65
N ARG A 96 8.43 -13.31 -1.41
CA ARG A 96 7.58 -14.29 -0.70
C ARG A 96 6.13 -13.83 -0.50
N LEU A 97 5.82 -12.54 -0.63
CA LEU A 97 4.47 -12.01 -0.51
C LEU A 97 3.64 -12.24 -1.76
N LEU A 98 4.26 -12.47 -2.91
CA LEU A 98 3.57 -12.68 -4.18
C LEU A 98 2.63 -13.89 -4.11
N ASP A 99 3.01 -14.94 -3.38
CA ASP A 99 2.18 -16.15 -3.19
C ASP A 99 0.85 -15.86 -2.46
N SER A 100 0.81 -14.77 -1.67
CA SER A 100 -0.40 -14.37 -0.93
C SER A 100 -1.33 -13.43 -1.71
N LEU A 101 -0.85 -12.83 -2.80
CA LEU A 101 -1.62 -11.86 -3.58
C LEU A 101 -2.80 -12.46 -4.34
N PRO A 102 -2.71 -13.67 -4.94
CA PRO A 102 -3.85 -14.28 -5.63
C PRO A 102 -5.07 -14.51 -4.73
N GLY A 103 -4.85 -14.78 -3.44
CA GLY A 103 -5.93 -14.92 -2.45
C GLY A 103 -6.56 -13.59 -2.02
N PHE A 104 -5.88 -12.46 -2.25
CA PHE A 104 -6.36 -11.12 -1.89
C PHE A 104 -6.80 -10.30 -3.10
N VAL A 105 -6.15 -10.47 -4.26
CA VAL A 105 -6.41 -9.76 -5.53
C VAL A 105 -6.56 -8.25 -5.31
N PRO A 106 -5.45 -7.52 -5.00
CA PRO A 106 -5.54 -6.10 -4.66
C PRO A 106 -5.94 -5.24 -5.88
N ASP A 107 -6.81 -4.25 -5.66
CA ASP A 107 -7.14 -3.19 -6.62
C ASP A 107 -6.13 -2.04 -6.57
N ILE A 108 -5.53 -1.85 -5.39
CA ILE A 108 -4.50 -0.84 -5.14
C ILE A 108 -3.36 -1.49 -4.37
N VAL A 109 -2.13 -1.24 -4.79
CA VAL A 109 -0.92 -1.66 -4.08
C VAL A 109 -0.09 -0.43 -3.73
N VAL A 110 0.30 -0.31 -2.46
CA VAL A 110 1.25 0.71 -1.99
C VAL A 110 2.54 -0.01 -1.61
N ILE A 111 3.63 0.19 -2.36
CA ILE A 111 4.93 -0.44 -2.13
C ILE A 111 5.88 0.55 -1.46
N LYS A 112 6.37 0.21 -0.27
CA LYS A 112 7.37 0.98 0.46
C LYS A 112 8.62 0.14 0.75
N ALA A 113 9.56 0.16 -0.18
CA ALA A 113 10.87 -0.49 -0.11
C ALA A 113 12.01 0.55 -0.14
N GLY A 114 13.26 0.13 -0.08
CA GLY A 114 14.44 0.98 -0.25
C GLY A 114 15.23 1.24 1.04
N THR A 115 14.67 1.01 2.22
CA THR A 115 15.39 1.24 3.48
C THR A 115 16.48 0.18 3.73
N ASN A 116 16.18 -1.08 3.51
CA ASN A 116 17.08 -2.19 3.77
C ASN A 116 18.07 -2.41 2.63
N GLU A 117 17.77 -1.96 1.46
CA GLU A 117 18.67 -1.94 0.29
C GLU A 117 19.91 -1.11 0.54
N THR A 118 19.84 -0.11 1.44
CA THR A 118 21.00 0.74 1.80
C THR A 118 22.02 0.04 2.67
N VAL A 119 21.73 -1.16 3.20
CA VAL A 119 22.62 -1.88 4.13
C VAL A 119 23.75 -2.54 3.36
N GLY A 120 25.01 -2.20 3.72
CA GLY A 120 26.20 -2.90 3.29
C GLY A 120 26.47 -4.16 4.13
N LYS A 121 27.72 -4.36 4.55
CA LYS A 121 28.08 -5.48 5.43
C LYS A 121 27.29 -5.46 6.75
N PRO A 122 26.89 -6.61 7.30
CA PRO A 122 27.12 -7.98 6.77
C PRO A 122 26.10 -8.44 5.72
N ARG A 123 25.01 -7.68 5.45
CA ARG A 123 23.92 -8.10 4.57
C ARG A 123 24.22 -7.95 3.08
N LEU A 124 25.16 -7.12 2.70
CA LEU A 124 25.63 -6.87 1.33
C LEU A 124 24.53 -6.41 0.35
N ASN A 125 23.40 -5.88 0.85
CA ASN A 125 22.29 -5.47 -0.02
C ASN A 125 22.71 -4.31 -0.95
N TRP A 126 23.53 -3.37 -0.46
CA TRP A 126 23.99 -2.25 -1.27
C TRP A 126 24.97 -2.67 -2.37
N GLU A 127 25.71 -3.72 -2.16
CA GLU A 127 26.65 -4.30 -3.14
C GLU A 127 25.90 -4.91 -4.35
N HIS A 128 24.62 -5.26 -4.17
CA HIS A 128 23.73 -5.75 -5.21
C HIS A 128 22.76 -4.68 -5.74
N ILE A 129 23.05 -3.41 -5.49
CA ILE A 129 22.12 -2.33 -5.82
C ILE A 129 21.92 -2.15 -7.34
N ASP A 130 22.81 -2.64 -8.18
CA ASP A 130 22.67 -2.61 -9.64
C ASP A 130 21.50 -3.49 -10.15
N GLU A 131 21.06 -4.46 -9.34
CA GLU A 131 19.89 -5.31 -9.64
C GLU A 131 18.55 -4.61 -9.29
N PHE A 132 18.59 -3.47 -8.58
CA PHE A 132 17.42 -2.85 -7.94
C PHE A 132 16.30 -2.49 -8.91
N GLU A 133 16.61 -1.82 -10.03
CA GLU A 133 15.59 -1.43 -11.00
C GLU A 133 14.94 -2.65 -11.64
N LYS A 134 15.76 -3.63 -12.01
CA LYS A 134 15.26 -4.87 -12.61
C LYS A 134 14.33 -5.61 -11.65
N ASP A 135 14.79 -5.84 -10.42
CA ASP A 135 14.00 -6.55 -9.41
C ASP A 135 12.71 -5.81 -9.07
N TYR A 136 12.76 -4.48 -9.01
CA TYR A 136 11.56 -3.68 -8.75
C TYR A 136 10.56 -3.75 -9.90
N SER A 137 11.02 -3.64 -11.15
CA SER A 137 10.17 -3.75 -12.35
C SER A 137 9.57 -5.14 -12.48
N ASP A 138 10.34 -6.19 -12.28
CA ASP A 138 9.86 -7.56 -12.26
C ASP A 138 8.79 -7.76 -11.18
N TYR A 139 8.99 -7.18 -9.97
CA TYR A 139 8.02 -7.26 -8.88
C TYR A 139 6.69 -6.60 -9.23
N ILE A 140 6.73 -5.43 -9.89
CA ILE A 140 5.54 -4.75 -10.42
C ILE A 140 4.84 -5.62 -11.47
N ALA A 141 5.60 -6.26 -12.35
CA ALA A 141 5.05 -7.15 -13.36
C ALA A 141 4.31 -8.36 -12.75
N GLU A 142 4.86 -8.96 -11.67
CA GLU A 142 4.18 -10.05 -10.96
C GLU A 142 2.86 -9.58 -10.32
N ILE A 143 2.81 -8.39 -9.73
CA ILE A 143 1.56 -7.82 -9.21
C ILE A 143 0.51 -7.67 -10.31
N ARG A 144 0.93 -7.20 -11.50
CA ARG A 144 0.04 -7.03 -12.66
C ARG A 144 -0.48 -8.35 -13.24
N LYS A 145 0.23 -9.46 -13.07
CA LYS A 145 -0.30 -10.79 -13.42
C LYS A 145 -1.49 -11.18 -12.54
N VAL A 146 -1.51 -10.77 -11.29
CA VAL A 146 -2.63 -11.01 -10.36
C VAL A 146 -3.83 -10.13 -10.69
N ASN A 147 -3.61 -8.84 -10.93
CA ASN A 147 -4.65 -7.90 -11.36
C ASN A 147 -4.05 -6.87 -12.34
N PRO A 148 -4.29 -7.03 -13.67
CA PRO A 148 -3.78 -6.09 -14.67
C PRO A 148 -4.24 -4.64 -14.50
N ASN A 149 -5.38 -4.42 -13.83
CA ASN A 149 -5.96 -3.10 -13.56
C ASN A 149 -5.52 -2.51 -12.21
N CYS A 150 -4.64 -3.20 -11.48
CA CYS A 150 -4.16 -2.75 -10.18
C CYS A 150 -3.48 -1.38 -10.29
N LYS A 151 -3.94 -0.41 -9.48
CA LYS A 151 -3.27 0.88 -9.33
C LYS A 151 -2.08 0.71 -8.37
N ILE A 152 -0.87 0.90 -8.87
CA ILE A 152 0.36 0.69 -8.10
C ILE A 152 0.97 2.03 -7.72
N VAL A 153 1.14 2.27 -6.41
CA VAL A 153 1.83 3.43 -5.84
C VAL A 153 3.16 2.94 -5.28
N ILE A 154 4.26 3.44 -5.83
CA ILE A 154 5.59 3.14 -5.31
C ILE A 154 6.12 4.35 -4.54
N CYS A 155 6.55 4.09 -3.29
CA CYS A 155 6.97 5.11 -2.35
C CYS A 155 8.50 5.13 -2.23
N SER A 156 9.08 6.33 -2.15
CA SER A 156 10.46 6.42 -1.71
C SER A 156 10.61 6.01 -0.23
N PRO A 157 11.78 5.52 0.21
CA PRO A 157 12.03 5.27 1.62
C PRO A 157 11.97 6.57 2.43
N LEU A 158 11.77 6.48 3.74
CA LEU A 158 11.87 7.64 4.64
C LEU A 158 13.33 8.09 4.73
N ASP A 159 13.55 9.39 4.99
CA ASP A 159 14.92 9.86 5.32
C ASP A 159 15.41 9.24 6.63
N MET A 160 16.69 9.03 6.75
CA MET A 160 17.34 8.62 7.99
C MET A 160 17.73 9.86 8.78
N VAL A 161 17.31 9.92 10.04
CA VAL A 161 17.49 11.09 10.88
C VAL A 161 18.57 10.82 11.92
N ILE A 162 19.69 11.51 11.79
CA ILE A 162 20.87 11.37 12.66
C ILE A 162 20.85 12.33 13.87
N GLN A 163 19.81 13.16 14.01
CA GLN A 163 19.64 14.15 15.08
C GLN A 163 18.71 13.68 16.20
N THR A 164 18.36 12.39 16.25
CA THR A 164 17.57 11.87 17.36
C THR A 164 18.41 11.77 18.64
N GLU A 165 17.80 11.99 19.80
CA GLU A 165 18.49 12.29 21.07
C GLU A 165 19.35 11.15 21.62
N GLU A 166 19.04 9.88 21.31
CA GLU A 166 19.62 8.71 21.96
C GLU A 166 20.39 7.79 21.00
N LEU A 167 20.86 8.32 19.88
CA LEU A 167 21.68 7.53 18.94
C LEU A 167 23.08 7.31 19.49
N SER A 168 23.56 6.05 19.44
CA SER A 168 24.96 5.77 19.72
C SER A 168 25.87 6.32 18.62
N PRO A 169 27.15 6.56 18.90
CA PRO A 169 28.14 7.00 17.89
C PRO A 169 28.23 6.04 16.71
N GLU A 170 28.16 4.74 16.95
CA GLU A 170 28.18 3.69 15.89
C GLU A 170 26.94 3.81 15.01
N ARG A 171 25.78 4.09 15.63
CA ARG A 171 24.53 4.25 14.89
C ARG A 171 24.54 5.52 14.04
N ILE A 172 25.06 6.61 14.55
CA ILE A 172 25.26 7.86 13.79
C ILE A 172 26.15 7.60 12.57
N THR A 173 27.26 6.88 12.77
CA THR A 173 28.18 6.52 11.69
C THR A 173 27.50 5.66 10.63
N ASP A 174 26.75 4.61 11.01
CA ASP A 174 25.97 3.77 10.09
C ASP A 174 24.96 4.61 9.30
N LEU A 175 24.16 5.40 9.97
CA LEU A 175 23.13 6.22 9.31
C LEU A 175 23.71 7.29 8.41
N THR A 176 24.83 7.91 8.81
CA THR A 176 25.55 8.90 7.97
C THR A 176 26.03 8.29 6.67
N GLY A 177 26.53 7.06 6.70
CA GLY A 177 26.95 6.33 5.49
C GLY A 177 25.77 5.90 4.61
N ARG A 178 24.63 5.55 5.22
CA ARG A 178 23.44 5.04 4.50
C ARG A 178 22.51 6.12 3.99
N ARG A 179 22.44 7.26 4.64
CA ARG A 179 21.51 8.34 4.28
C ARG A 179 21.67 8.84 2.83
N PRO A 180 22.85 9.05 2.26
CA PRO A 180 23.01 9.38 0.84
C PRO A 180 22.38 8.36 -0.09
N ARG A 181 22.45 7.05 0.25
CA ARG A 181 21.83 5.95 -0.50
C ARG A 181 20.31 6.05 -0.52
N ILE A 182 19.69 6.52 0.58
CA ILE A 182 18.24 6.80 0.64
C ILE A 182 17.84 7.84 -0.43
N TRP A 183 18.60 8.93 -0.53
CA TRP A 183 18.33 10.00 -1.51
C TRP A 183 18.59 9.56 -2.95
N GLU A 184 19.55 8.65 -3.15
CA GLU A 184 19.77 7.99 -4.44
C GLU A 184 18.57 7.11 -4.80
N LEU A 185 18.15 6.21 -3.90
CA LEU A 185 17.02 5.32 -4.13
C LEU A 185 15.71 6.08 -4.37
N ARG A 186 15.51 7.24 -3.72
CA ARG A 186 14.38 8.12 -4.05
C ARG A 186 14.35 8.51 -5.53
N LYS A 187 15.51 8.85 -6.11
CA LYS A 187 15.62 9.22 -7.53
C LYS A 187 15.37 8.00 -8.44
N ARG A 188 15.95 6.85 -8.08
CA ARG A 188 15.81 5.59 -8.82
C ARG A 188 14.35 5.12 -8.82
N ILE A 189 13.66 5.11 -7.66
CA ILE A 189 12.24 4.76 -7.55
C ILE A 189 11.36 5.72 -8.34
N LYS A 190 11.66 7.03 -8.33
CA LYS A 190 10.93 8.00 -9.17
C LYS A 190 11.07 7.67 -10.66
N LYS A 191 12.26 7.26 -11.11
CA LYS A 191 12.50 6.83 -12.49
C LYS A 191 11.73 5.56 -12.82
N ILE A 192 11.76 4.54 -11.93
CA ILE A 192 10.98 3.30 -12.08
C ILE A 192 9.49 3.65 -12.22
N ALA A 193 8.95 4.55 -11.39
CA ALA A 193 7.54 4.94 -11.50
C ALA A 193 7.17 5.46 -12.88
N SER A 194 8.04 6.27 -13.48
CA SER A 194 7.83 6.80 -14.83
C SER A 194 7.91 5.71 -15.89
N THR A 195 8.91 4.81 -15.80
CA THR A 195 9.12 3.73 -16.76
C THR A 195 8.00 2.70 -16.70
N GLU A 196 7.57 2.36 -15.50
CA GLU A 196 6.55 1.35 -15.23
C GLU A 196 5.12 1.90 -15.27
N ASN A 197 4.92 3.16 -15.59
CA ASN A 197 3.61 3.81 -15.55
C ASN A 197 2.85 3.54 -14.24
N THR A 198 3.52 3.82 -13.11
CA THR A 198 2.97 3.73 -11.76
C THR A 198 2.96 5.11 -11.09
N TYR A 199 2.28 5.23 -9.96
CA TYR A 199 2.26 6.45 -9.18
C TYR A 199 3.51 6.52 -8.28
N PHE A 200 4.15 7.68 -8.19
CA PHE A 200 5.28 7.93 -7.29
C PHE A 200 4.88 8.79 -6.10
N LEU A 201 5.07 8.30 -4.89
CA LEU A 201 4.89 9.06 -3.64
C LEU A 201 6.26 9.32 -2.99
N ASP A 202 6.65 10.60 -2.91
CA ASP A 202 7.85 11.01 -2.19
C ASP A 202 7.59 11.00 -0.68
N LEU A 203 8.22 10.09 0.02
CA LEU A 203 8.20 10.02 1.49
C LEU A 203 9.55 10.44 2.11
N THR A 204 10.61 10.54 1.30
CA THR A 204 11.93 10.96 1.79
C THR A 204 11.94 12.42 2.21
N SER A 205 11.44 13.31 1.34
CA SER A 205 11.50 14.77 1.57
C SER A 205 10.68 15.21 2.79
N PRO A 206 9.44 14.73 3.03
CA PRO A 206 8.66 15.10 4.21
C PRO A 206 9.29 14.71 5.53
N PHE A 207 10.09 13.63 5.55
CA PHE A 207 10.77 13.15 6.76
C PHE A 207 12.17 13.73 6.96
N LYS A 208 12.66 14.60 6.06
CA LYS A 208 13.99 15.20 6.18
C LYS A 208 14.14 15.99 7.47
N GLY A 209 15.05 15.55 8.35
CA GLY A 209 15.36 16.22 9.60
C GLY A 209 14.26 16.16 10.66
N LYS A 210 13.24 15.32 10.51
CA LYS A 210 12.10 15.20 11.43
C LYS A 210 12.42 14.28 12.62
N ALA A 211 13.37 14.70 13.50
CA ALA A 211 13.78 13.91 14.66
C ALA A 211 12.62 13.60 15.61
N ASN A 212 11.69 14.53 15.78
CA ASN A 212 10.50 14.36 16.63
C ASN A 212 9.51 13.28 16.12
N LEU A 213 9.61 12.87 14.86
CA LEU A 213 8.77 11.83 14.26
C LEU A 213 9.46 10.46 14.23
N MET A 214 10.70 10.36 14.73
CA MET A 214 11.48 9.13 14.68
C MET A 214 11.67 8.55 16.08
N THR A 215 11.92 7.24 16.12
CA THR A 215 12.32 6.57 17.35
C THR A 215 13.68 7.08 17.80
N LYS A 216 13.81 7.47 19.07
CA LYS A 216 15.00 8.16 19.61
C LYS A 216 16.30 7.37 19.42
N LYS A 217 16.24 6.02 19.53
CA LYS A 217 17.42 5.14 19.53
C LYS A 217 17.85 4.64 18.15
N ASP A 218 17.07 4.81 17.09
CA ASP A 218 17.48 4.20 15.81
C ASP A 218 17.45 5.13 14.60
N GLY A 219 16.71 6.24 14.62
CA GLY A 219 16.69 7.25 13.57
C GLY A 219 16.16 6.78 12.19
N VAL A 220 15.58 5.56 12.13
CA VAL A 220 15.07 4.92 10.90
C VAL A 220 13.58 4.62 10.99
N HIS A 221 13.13 4.07 12.12
CA HIS A 221 11.73 3.75 12.33
C HIS A 221 11.00 4.96 12.92
N PRO A 222 9.83 5.33 12.38
CA PRO A 222 8.99 6.35 13.01
C PRO A 222 8.58 5.94 14.42
N ASN A 223 8.31 6.93 15.27
CA ASN A 223 7.53 6.76 16.49
C ASN A 223 6.02 6.79 16.13
N LYS A 224 5.14 6.72 17.12
CA LYS A 224 3.68 6.72 16.89
C LYS A 224 3.21 7.92 16.07
N ASP A 225 3.67 9.14 16.39
CA ASP A 225 3.31 10.35 15.65
C ASP A 225 3.86 10.32 14.22
N GLY A 226 5.06 9.76 14.04
CA GLY A 226 5.66 9.55 12.73
C GLY A 226 4.87 8.55 11.86
N TYR A 227 4.30 7.51 12.44
CA TYR A 227 3.44 6.58 11.72
C TYR A 227 2.10 7.22 11.35
N GLN A 228 1.51 8.06 12.22
CA GLN A 228 0.32 8.84 11.90
C GLN A 228 0.61 9.83 10.76
N TYR A 229 1.74 10.54 10.83
CA TYR A 229 2.16 11.44 9.76
C TYR A 229 2.41 10.69 8.44
N LEU A 230 3.04 9.53 8.48
CA LEU A 230 3.22 8.68 7.30
C LEU A 230 1.86 8.27 6.69
N ALA A 231 0.92 7.86 7.52
CA ALA A 231 -0.43 7.51 7.07
C ALA A 231 -1.14 8.70 6.41
N SER A 232 -1.03 9.91 6.98
CA SER A 232 -1.62 11.11 6.40
C SER A 232 -1.05 11.44 5.01
N LEU A 233 0.27 11.31 4.83
CA LEU A 233 0.90 11.51 3.52
C LEU A 233 0.41 10.51 2.46
N VAL A 234 0.22 9.25 2.86
CA VAL A 234 -0.33 8.22 1.96
C VAL A 234 -1.79 8.52 1.64
N TYR A 235 -2.61 8.81 2.67
CA TYR A 235 -4.03 9.15 2.51
C TYR A 235 -4.21 10.35 1.57
N ASP A 236 -3.56 11.47 1.86
CA ASP A 236 -3.65 12.70 1.06
C ASP A 236 -3.27 12.45 -0.40
N TYR A 237 -2.23 11.64 -0.62
CA TYR A 237 -1.81 11.28 -1.97
C TYR A 237 -2.86 10.44 -2.71
N LEU A 238 -3.41 9.40 -2.06
CA LEU A 238 -4.42 8.53 -2.66
C LEU A 238 -5.69 9.32 -3.03
N VAL A 239 -6.13 10.22 -2.15
CA VAL A 239 -7.30 11.08 -2.38
C VAL A 239 -7.03 12.11 -3.47
N LYS A 240 -5.92 12.87 -3.37
CA LYS A 240 -5.55 13.92 -4.34
C LYS A 240 -5.40 13.36 -5.76
N ARG A 241 -4.85 12.16 -5.89
CA ARG A 241 -4.65 11.48 -7.19
C ARG A 241 -5.88 10.73 -7.67
N LYS A 242 -6.99 10.75 -6.92
CA LYS A 242 -8.21 10.00 -7.23
C LYS A 242 -7.94 8.50 -7.42
N ILE A 243 -6.98 7.97 -6.66
CA ILE A 243 -6.68 6.54 -6.61
C ILE A 243 -7.78 5.84 -5.81
N VAL A 244 -8.17 6.44 -4.68
CA VAL A 244 -9.37 6.11 -3.93
C VAL A 244 -10.49 7.10 -4.27
N VAL A 245 -11.74 6.61 -4.30
CA VAL A 245 -12.95 7.39 -4.56
C VAL A 245 -14.03 6.99 -3.56
N LYS A 246 -14.93 7.91 -3.22
CA LYS A 246 -16.08 7.64 -2.33
C LYS A 246 -17.13 6.81 -3.03
#